data_be3d9ecaa6b9529044569262db8db6e8
#
_entry.id   be3d9ecaa6b9529044569262db8db6e8
#
_cell.length_a   1.000
_cell.length_b   1.000
_cell.length_c   1.000
_cell.angle_alpha   90.00
_cell.angle_beta   90.00
_cell.angle_gamma   90.00
#
_symmetry.space_group_name_H-M   'P 1'
#
loop_
_entity.id
_entity.type
_entity.pdbx_description
1 polymer ?
#
loop_
_entity_poly.entity_id
_entity_poly.type
_entity_poly.pdbx_seq_one_letter_code
_entity_poly.pdbx_strand_id
1 'polypeptide(L)'
;MIKSKEDKKPDKEKEESGEKEETSDLASMINMALEKPELRATAIYGDINEERCSEAIYSMLALDLTGVHLEATEEGEMLVASPIEFYLSTYGGQATEMFAVYDTMRDIRERIPIHTKGIGKVMSAGVLLLAAGTKGERRIGK
;
A
#
# COMPACT_ATOMS: atom_id res chain seq x y z
N MET A 1 46.77 -2.63 -64.70
CA MET A 1 45.85 -1.55 -64.24
C MET A 1 44.67 -2.23 -63.55
N ILE A 2 44.79 -2.43 -62.21
CA ILE A 2 43.82 -3.18 -61.41
C ILE A 2 43.25 -2.18 -60.43
N LYS A 3 41.90 -1.91 -60.49
CA LYS A 3 41.18 -1.07 -59.57
C LYS A 3 40.80 -1.90 -58.31
N SER A 4 41.28 -1.47 -57.16
CA SER A 4 40.89 -1.97 -55.87
C SER A 4 39.44 -1.58 -55.53
N LYS A 5 38.64 -2.54 -55.05
CA LYS A 5 37.32 -2.34 -54.49
C LYS A 5 37.49 -1.91 -53.04
N GLU A 6 36.89 -0.80 -52.68
CA GLU A 6 36.66 -0.40 -51.28
C GLU A 6 35.50 -1.19 -50.72
N ASP A 7 35.77 -1.96 -49.68
CA ASP A 7 34.76 -2.62 -48.89
C ASP A 7 34.12 -1.60 -47.89
N LYS A 8 32.85 -1.31 -48.07
CA LYS A 8 32.03 -0.59 -47.07
C LYS A 8 31.75 -1.52 -45.90
N LYS A 9 32.22 -1.15 -44.69
CA LYS A 9 31.74 -1.70 -43.41
C LYS A 9 30.28 -1.31 -43.22
N PRO A 10 29.39 -2.26 -42.79
CA PRO A 10 28.02 -1.89 -42.45
C PRO A 10 27.92 -1.25 -41.06
N ASP A 11 27.02 -0.30 -40.96
CA ASP A 11 26.66 0.48 -39.76
C ASP A 11 26.18 -0.38 -38.56
N LYS A 12 27.10 -0.75 -37.69
CA LYS A 12 26.77 -1.39 -36.40
C LYS A 12 26.46 -0.39 -35.26
N GLU A 13 26.73 0.90 -35.49
CA GLU A 13 26.55 1.91 -34.44
C GLU A 13 25.10 2.44 -34.29
N LYS A 14 24.22 2.18 -35.27
CA LYS A 14 22.81 2.63 -35.20
C LYS A 14 21.89 1.64 -34.51
N GLU A 15 22.22 0.34 -34.45
CA GLU A 15 21.42 -0.66 -33.76
C GLU A 15 21.65 -0.63 -32.24
N GLU A 16 22.87 -0.35 -31.76
CA GLU A 16 23.18 -0.27 -30.32
C GLU A 16 22.62 0.96 -29.64
N SER A 17 22.36 2.07 -30.34
CA SER A 17 21.73 3.27 -29.76
C SER A 17 20.22 3.12 -29.58
N GLY A 18 19.55 2.43 -30.50
CA GLY A 18 18.11 2.17 -30.43
C GLY A 18 17.73 1.19 -29.29
N GLU A 19 18.50 0.11 -29.10
CA GLU A 19 18.26 -0.84 -28.02
C GLU A 19 18.48 -0.22 -26.62
N LYS A 20 19.41 0.71 -26.48
CA LYS A 20 19.67 1.41 -25.20
C LYS A 20 18.57 2.42 -24.84
N GLU A 21 17.97 3.10 -25.82
CA GLU A 21 16.83 3.99 -25.60
C GLU A 21 15.56 3.20 -25.25
N GLU A 22 15.25 2.12 -25.98
CA GLU A 22 14.07 1.29 -25.68
C GLU A 22 14.14 0.62 -24.32
N THR A 23 15.32 0.13 -23.88
CA THR A 23 15.50 -0.46 -22.54
C THR A 23 15.42 0.59 -21.45
N SER A 24 15.87 1.84 -21.70
CA SER A 24 15.72 2.97 -20.77
C SER A 24 14.25 3.38 -20.59
N ASP A 25 13.50 3.45 -21.68
CA ASP A 25 12.09 3.79 -21.66
C ASP A 25 11.25 2.70 -20.97
N LEU A 26 11.55 1.42 -21.24
CA LEU A 26 10.90 0.30 -20.57
C LEU A 26 11.19 0.29 -19.07
N ALA A 27 12.44 0.53 -18.67
CA ALA A 27 12.82 0.63 -17.26
C ALA A 27 12.12 1.81 -16.56
N SER A 28 12.00 2.95 -17.23
CA SER A 28 11.29 4.11 -16.69
C SER A 28 9.78 3.87 -16.56
N MET A 29 9.16 3.17 -17.51
CA MET A 29 7.76 2.76 -17.45
C MET A 29 7.51 1.72 -16.34
N ILE A 30 8.43 0.78 -16.14
CA ILE A 30 8.36 -0.20 -15.05
C ILE A 30 8.49 0.52 -13.70
N ASN A 31 9.43 1.44 -13.55
CA ASN A 31 9.59 2.22 -12.31
C ASN A 31 8.35 3.07 -12.04
N MET A 32 7.80 3.76 -13.05
CA MET A 32 6.56 4.53 -12.90
C MET A 32 5.34 3.64 -12.56
N ALA A 33 5.32 2.38 -13.02
CA ALA A 33 4.29 1.41 -12.66
C ALA A 33 4.48 0.86 -11.24
N LEU A 34 5.73 0.78 -10.74
CA LEU A 34 6.06 0.37 -9.37
C LEU A 34 5.86 1.51 -8.37
N GLU A 35 5.97 2.78 -8.80
CA GLU A 35 5.70 3.99 -7.99
C GLU A 35 4.20 4.32 -7.83
N LYS A 36 3.28 3.45 -8.27
CA LYS A 36 1.86 3.65 -7.95
C LYS A 36 1.70 3.66 -6.44
N PRO A 37 1.02 4.70 -5.89
CA PRO A 37 0.77 4.74 -4.46
C PRO A 37 0.04 3.45 -4.07
N GLU A 38 0.69 2.64 -3.25
CA GLU A 38 0.11 1.41 -2.74
C GLU A 38 -1.12 1.78 -1.91
N LEU A 39 -2.29 1.23 -2.28
CA LEU A 39 -3.51 1.45 -1.52
C LEU A 39 -3.38 0.74 -0.17
N ARG A 40 -3.01 1.49 0.87
CA ARG A 40 -2.86 0.99 2.24
C ARG A 40 -4.19 1.08 3.00
N ALA A 41 -5.19 0.34 2.51
CA ALA A 41 -6.53 0.39 3.08
C ALA A 41 -7.15 -1.00 3.23
N THR A 42 -7.95 -1.16 4.30
CA THR A 42 -8.83 -2.30 4.51
C THR A 42 -10.20 -1.82 5.01
N ALA A 43 -11.19 -2.70 5.01
CA ALA A 43 -12.54 -2.34 5.41
C ALA A 43 -13.31 -3.50 6.05
N ILE A 44 -14.24 -3.16 6.97
CA ILE A 44 -15.35 -4.02 7.33
C ILE A 44 -16.63 -3.35 6.86
N TYR A 45 -17.33 -3.99 5.93
CA TYR A 45 -18.62 -3.55 5.41
C TYR A 45 -19.68 -4.63 5.63
N GLY A 46 -20.73 -4.30 6.37
CA GLY A 46 -21.77 -5.25 6.78
C GLY A 46 -21.58 -5.76 8.19
N ASP A 47 -21.99 -6.99 8.48
CA ASP A 47 -21.96 -7.57 9.82
C ASP A 47 -20.53 -7.94 10.26
N ILE A 48 -20.25 -7.73 11.54
CA ILE A 48 -19.01 -8.21 12.18
C ILE A 48 -19.19 -9.70 12.46
N ASN A 49 -18.51 -10.52 11.65
CA ASN A 49 -18.50 -11.97 11.72
C ASN A 49 -17.10 -12.51 11.42
N GLU A 50 -16.91 -13.83 11.57
CA GLU A 50 -15.62 -14.50 11.40
C GLU A 50 -14.99 -14.24 10.02
N GLU A 51 -15.77 -14.37 8.93
CA GLU A 51 -15.29 -14.17 7.56
C GLU A 51 -14.73 -12.75 7.35
N ARG A 52 -15.51 -11.73 7.70
CA ARG A 52 -15.13 -10.32 7.50
C ARG A 52 -13.99 -9.88 8.41
N CYS A 53 -13.98 -10.38 9.63
CA CYS A 53 -12.92 -10.07 10.58
C CYS A 53 -11.60 -10.74 10.19
N SER A 54 -11.63 -12.00 9.76
CA SER A 54 -10.41 -12.67 9.27
C SER A 54 -9.83 -11.98 8.04
N GLU A 55 -10.65 -11.60 7.06
CA GLU A 55 -10.23 -10.83 5.89
C GLU A 55 -9.56 -9.50 6.29
N ALA A 56 -10.18 -8.76 7.21
CA ALA A 56 -9.64 -7.48 7.68
C ALA A 56 -8.32 -7.67 8.44
N ILE A 57 -8.22 -8.69 9.30
CA ILE A 57 -7.00 -9.03 10.05
C ILE A 57 -5.86 -9.37 9.09
N TYR A 58 -6.08 -10.30 8.14
CA TYR A 58 -5.05 -10.67 7.16
C TYR A 58 -4.60 -9.49 6.31
N SER A 59 -5.54 -8.64 5.89
CA SER A 59 -5.21 -7.41 5.15
C SER A 59 -4.37 -6.45 5.99
N MET A 60 -4.71 -6.24 7.26
CA MET A 60 -3.93 -5.37 8.15
C MET A 60 -2.53 -5.93 8.41
N LEU A 61 -2.38 -7.24 8.64
CA LEU A 61 -1.09 -7.88 8.83
C LEU A 61 -0.21 -7.77 7.58
N ALA A 62 -0.78 -7.95 6.39
CA ALA A 62 -0.05 -7.77 5.13
C ALA A 62 0.43 -6.32 4.94
N LEU A 63 -0.41 -5.34 5.28
CA LEU A 63 -0.06 -3.92 5.22
C LEU A 63 0.98 -3.52 6.28
N ASP A 64 0.97 -4.17 7.46
CA ASP A 64 1.97 -3.94 8.51
C ASP A 64 3.39 -4.32 8.05
N LEU A 65 3.54 -5.42 7.29
CA LEU A 65 4.84 -5.87 6.78
C LEU A 65 5.56 -4.83 5.90
N THR A 66 4.81 -3.97 5.21
CA THR A 66 5.34 -2.92 4.33
C THR A 66 5.16 -1.51 4.93
N GLY A 67 4.68 -1.44 6.17
CA GLY A 67 4.28 -0.18 6.80
C GLY A 67 5.43 0.71 7.24
N VAL A 68 6.61 0.14 7.51
CA VAL A 68 7.80 0.87 7.93
C VAL A 68 8.86 0.74 6.85
N HIS A 69 9.35 1.87 6.35
CA HIS A 69 10.36 1.91 5.28
C HIS A 69 11.31 3.10 5.47
N LEU A 70 12.46 3.05 4.81
CA LEU A 70 13.41 4.15 4.76
C LEU A 70 13.02 5.12 3.65
N GLU A 71 12.95 6.40 3.97
CA GLU A 71 12.75 7.48 3.02
C GLU A 71 13.97 8.38 3.00
N ALA A 72 14.47 8.70 1.80
CA ALA A 72 15.59 9.60 1.61
C ALA A 72 15.13 11.05 1.82
N THR A 73 15.80 11.78 2.72
CA THR A 73 15.57 13.20 2.99
C THR A 73 16.84 14.01 2.71
N GLU A 74 16.74 15.33 2.70
CA GLU A 74 17.91 16.20 2.53
C GLU A 74 18.95 16.05 3.67
N GLU A 75 18.53 15.55 4.83
CA GLU A 75 19.39 15.34 6.00
C GLU A 75 19.92 13.90 6.11
N GLY A 76 19.49 12.98 5.23
CA GLY A 76 19.83 11.56 5.23
C GLY A 76 18.61 10.65 5.08
N GLU A 77 18.76 9.38 5.43
CA GLU A 77 17.67 8.42 5.45
C GLU A 77 16.88 8.49 6.76
N MET A 78 15.55 8.56 6.68
CA MET A 78 14.65 8.55 7.83
C MET A 78 13.71 7.37 7.77
N LEU A 79 13.44 6.74 8.92
CA LEU A 79 12.45 5.69 9.05
C LEU A 79 11.04 6.31 9.07
N VAL A 80 10.21 5.96 8.10
CA VAL A 80 8.83 6.46 7.95
C VAL A 80 7.84 5.34 8.16
N ALA A 81 6.78 5.64 8.91
CA ALA A 81 5.65 4.73 9.13
C ALA A 81 4.45 5.18 8.29
N SER A 82 4.10 4.40 7.27
CA SER A 82 2.93 4.63 6.41
C SER A 82 1.66 4.09 7.07
N PRO A 83 0.63 4.92 7.29
CA PRO A 83 -0.59 4.50 7.98
C PRO A 83 -1.41 3.48 7.20
N ILE A 84 -2.25 2.73 7.93
CA ILE A 84 -3.33 1.92 7.36
C ILE A 84 -4.64 2.70 7.49
N GLU A 85 -5.36 2.86 6.38
CA GLU A 85 -6.72 3.41 6.36
C GLU A 85 -7.73 2.28 6.60
N PHE A 86 -8.46 2.33 7.70
CA PHE A 86 -9.45 1.32 8.06
C PHE A 86 -10.88 1.88 7.98
N TYR A 87 -11.64 1.43 6.99
CA TYR A 87 -13.01 1.88 6.74
C TYR A 87 -14.02 0.96 7.41
N LEU A 88 -15.02 1.55 8.06
CA LEU A 88 -16.05 0.85 8.80
C LEU A 88 -17.45 1.29 8.36
N SER A 89 -18.27 0.33 7.93
CA SER A 89 -19.70 0.53 7.68
C SER A 89 -20.48 -0.68 8.18
N THR A 90 -20.92 -0.66 9.44
CA THR A 90 -21.49 -1.84 10.10
C THR A 90 -22.57 -1.48 11.11
N TYR A 91 -23.55 -2.36 11.26
CA TYR A 91 -24.48 -2.36 12.41
C TYR A 91 -23.89 -3.02 13.68
N GLY A 92 -22.71 -3.63 13.57
CA GLY A 92 -22.09 -4.43 14.62
C GLY A 92 -22.14 -5.92 14.32
N GLY A 93 -22.06 -6.74 15.35
CA GLY A 93 -22.08 -8.21 15.22
C GLY A 93 -21.40 -8.91 16.39
N GLN A 94 -20.67 -9.98 16.12
CA GLN A 94 -20.06 -10.85 17.12
C GLN A 94 -18.94 -10.16 17.88
N ALA A 95 -19.06 -10.12 19.23
CA ALA A 95 -18.10 -9.45 20.09
C ALA A 95 -16.73 -10.13 20.08
N THR A 96 -16.69 -11.47 20.01
CA THR A 96 -15.45 -12.26 19.93
C THR A 96 -14.62 -11.87 18.73
N GLU A 97 -15.26 -11.77 17.56
CA GLU A 97 -14.63 -11.40 16.30
C GLU A 97 -14.16 -9.93 16.29
N MET A 98 -14.98 -9.05 16.87
CA MET A 98 -14.59 -7.66 17.07
C MET A 98 -13.34 -7.55 17.94
N PHE A 99 -13.23 -8.33 19.03
CA PHE A 99 -12.04 -8.31 19.88
C PHE A 99 -10.80 -8.82 19.16
N ALA A 100 -10.90 -9.83 18.28
CA ALA A 100 -9.79 -10.29 17.48
C ALA A 100 -9.23 -9.17 16.57
N VAL A 101 -10.11 -8.42 15.90
CA VAL A 101 -9.71 -7.24 15.12
C VAL A 101 -9.11 -6.16 16.01
N TYR A 102 -9.74 -5.88 17.15
CA TYR A 102 -9.28 -4.87 18.11
C TYR A 102 -7.87 -5.15 18.63
N ASP A 103 -7.59 -6.39 19.01
CA ASP A 103 -6.28 -6.79 19.51
C ASP A 103 -5.22 -6.70 18.42
N THR A 104 -5.53 -7.13 17.20
CA THR A 104 -4.67 -6.97 16.02
C THR A 104 -4.35 -5.49 15.75
N MET A 105 -5.36 -4.63 15.81
CA MET A 105 -5.16 -3.18 15.65
C MET A 105 -4.25 -2.60 16.74
N ARG A 106 -4.39 -3.06 17.98
CA ARG A 106 -3.53 -2.60 19.08
C ARG A 106 -2.08 -2.96 18.88
N ASP A 107 -1.82 -4.20 18.45
CA ASP A 107 -0.47 -4.69 18.18
C ASP A 107 0.19 -3.92 17.02
N ILE A 108 -0.51 -3.73 15.92
CA ILE A 108 -0.02 -3.00 14.74
C ILE A 108 0.26 -1.52 15.08
N ARG A 109 -0.60 -0.88 15.89
CA ARG A 109 -0.46 0.53 16.26
C ARG A 109 0.80 0.86 17.07
N GLU A 110 1.50 -0.12 17.59
CA GLU A 110 2.81 0.09 18.21
C GLU A 110 3.89 0.43 17.18
N ARG A 111 3.66 0.10 15.91
CA ARG A 111 4.62 0.28 14.80
C ARG A 111 4.15 1.29 13.77
N ILE A 112 2.91 1.18 13.31
CA ILE A 112 2.33 2.06 12.29
C ILE A 112 0.96 2.59 12.71
N PRO A 113 0.61 3.83 12.33
CA PRO A 113 -0.70 4.40 12.63
C PRO A 113 -1.84 3.67 11.90
N ILE A 114 -3.00 3.52 12.57
CA ILE A 114 -4.24 3.07 11.94
C ILE A 114 -5.24 4.21 11.98
N HIS A 115 -5.60 4.74 10.82
CA HIS A 115 -6.62 5.78 10.65
C HIS A 115 -7.97 5.13 10.44
N THR A 116 -8.90 5.30 11.37
CA THR A 116 -10.23 4.72 11.25
C THR A 116 -11.23 5.73 10.68
N LYS A 117 -12.04 5.26 9.71
CA LYS A 117 -13.09 6.07 9.06
C LYS A 117 -14.44 5.35 9.10
N GLY A 118 -15.37 5.90 9.87
CA GLY A 118 -16.76 5.46 9.84
C GLY A 118 -17.48 6.05 8.63
N ILE A 119 -18.06 5.20 7.77
CA ILE A 119 -18.82 5.59 6.58
C ILE A 119 -20.24 5.02 6.62
N GLY A 120 -21.24 5.89 6.42
CA GLY A 120 -22.66 5.52 6.43
C GLY A 120 -23.17 5.15 7.82
N LYS A 121 -22.82 3.98 8.34
CA LYS A 121 -23.28 3.48 9.64
C LYS A 121 -22.15 2.84 10.44
N VAL A 122 -22.05 3.19 11.73
CA VAL A 122 -21.11 2.56 12.67
C VAL A 122 -21.84 2.40 14.00
N MET A 123 -22.22 1.17 14.34
CA MET A 123 -23.01 0.87 15.53
C MET A 123 -22.42 -0.32 16.32
N SER A 124 -22.82 -0.41 17.61
CA SER A 124 -22.46 -1.54 18.48
C SER A 124 -20.95 -1.84 18.45
N ALA A 125 -20.53 -3.08 18.18
CA ALA A 125 -19.14 -3.51 18.09
C ALA A 125 -18.30 -2.64 17.11
N GLY A 126 -18.92 -2.09 16.06
CA GLY A 126 -18.25 -1.19 15.12
C GLY A 126 -17.74 0.10 15.77
N VAL A 127 -18.43 0.59 16.80
CA VAL A 127 -18.00 1.81 17.53
C VAL A 127 -16.68 1.57 18.25
N LEU A 128 -16.49 0.38 18.82
CA LEU A 128 -15.23 0.00 19.48
C LEU A 128 -14.08 -0.07 18.49
N LEU A 129 -14.31 -0.64 17.30
CA LEU A 129 -13.30 -0.69 16.23
C LEU A 129 -12.97 0.73 15.73
N LEU A 130 -13.96 1.60 15.55
CA LEU A 130 -13.72 3.00 15.20
C LEU A 130 -12.87 3.71 16.28
N ALA A 131 -13.19 3.48 17.55
CA ALA A 131 -12.45 4.05 18.68
C ALA A 131 -11.04 3.44 18.85
N ALA A 132 -10.78 2.24 18.31
CA ALA A 132 -9.48 1.56 18.36
C ALA A 132 -8.43 2.18 17.43
N GLY A 133 -8.78 3.05 16.51
CA GLY A 133 -7.83 3.77 15.66
C GLY A 133 -6.86 4.66 16.45
N THR A 134 -5.80 5.11 15.80
CA THR A 134 -4.81 6.05 16.37
C THR A 134 -5.49 7.32 16.85
N LYS A 135 -5.09 7.81 18.03
CA LYS A 135 -5.66 9.01 18.63
C LYS A 135 -5.41 10.22 17.71
N GLY A 136 -6.47 10.95 17.38
CA GLY A 136 -6.43 12.07 16.45
C GLY A 136 -6.79 11.69 15.00
N GLU A 137 -6.70 10.39 14.65
CA GLU A 137 -6.91 9.88 13.30
C GLU A 137 -8.20 9.04 13.17
N ARG A 138 -9.17 9.33 14.02
CA ARG A 138 -10.49 8.69 14.01
C ARG A 138 -11.49 9.66 13.40
N ARG A 139 -12.14 9.26 12.34
CA ARG A 139 -13.05 10.11 11.58
C ARG A 139 -14.39 9.40 11.38
N ILE A 140 -15.46 10.17 11.39
CA ILE A 140 -16.80 9.70 11.02
C ILE A 140 -17.33 10.59 9.92
N GLY A 141 -18.01 9.99 8.95
CA GLY A 141 -18.68 10.73 7.88
C GLY A 141 -19.76 11.68 8.44
N LYS A 142 -20.03 12.74 7.69
CA LYS A 142 -21.10 13.70 7.99
C LYS A 142 -22.45 13.16 7.60
#